data_20e90d6719aad4ae40555625d9518186
#
_entry.id   20e90d6719aad4ae40555625d9518186
#
_cell.length_a   1.000
_cell.length_b   1.000
_cell.length_c   1.000
_cell.angle_alpha   90.00
_cell.angle_beta   90.00
_cell.angle_gamma   90.00
#
_symmetry.space_group_name_H-M   'P 1'
#
loop_
_entity.id
_entity.type
_entity.pdbx_description
1 polymer ?
#
loop_
_entity_poly.entity_id
_entity_poly.type
_entity_poly.pdbx_seq_one_letter_code
_entity_poly.pdbx_strand_id
1 'polypeptide(L)'
;MYNAVSALAKVNAAKISQVPAFTTAVTEFEEMLAAITAKENERGNKMAGKIDSRDKTEDELVGAIMQTASGLFAYARRAGLVDMKEQTKLTESALRKLRSAELLAKAGVVRTLAHDNLAALADYGITAAVLANLDAKIAAFKAAVENLGSSVAGRIGANTTLKNLFEQTDDLLKEECDKYIEVIKSTETQFYNEYFAARV
;
A
#
# COMPACT_ATOMS: atom_id res chain seq x y z
N MET A 1 13.64 13.78 19.26
CA MET A 1 15.00 13.34 19.68
C MET A 1 15.99 13.36 18.50
N TYR A 2 16.00 12.44 17.53
CA TYR A 2 17.06 12.34 16.48
C TYR A 2 17.37 13.63 15.73
N ASN A 3 16.35 14.36 15.27
CA ASN A 3 16.56 15.63 14.56
C ASN A 3 17.23 16.70 15.44
N ALA A 4 16.95 16.68 16.75
CA ALA A 4 17.59 17.60 17.70
C ALA A 4 19.07 17.26 17.89
N VAL A 5 19.41 15.96 18.02
CA VAL A 5 20.79 15.49 18.11
C VAL A 5 21.55 15.80 16.82
N SER A 6 20.97 15.54 15.64
CA SER A 6 21.57 15.86 14.33
C SER A 6 21.85 17.37 14.18
N ALA A 7 20.88 18.23 14.51
CA ALA A 7 21.06 19.67 14.44
C ALA A 7 22.20 20.15 15.38
N LEU A 8 22.22 19.61 16.59
CA LEU A 8 23.27 19.94 17.56
C LEU A 8 24.66 19.47 17.13
N ALA A 9 24.75 18.25 16.56
CA ALA A 9 26.00 17.72 16.03
C ALA A 9 26.56 18.60 14.90
N LYS A 10 25.73 19.08 14.00
CA LYS A 10 26.13 19.99 12.91
C LYS A 10 26.69 21.31 13.44
N VAL A 11 26.06 21.92 14.44
CA VAL A 11 26.51 23.17 15.06
C VAL A 11 27.85 22.97 15.78
N ASN A 12 28.11 21.79 16.36
CA ASN A 12 29.30 21.49 17.14
C ASN A 12 30.31 20.60 16.38
N ALA A 13 30.27 20.57 15.04
CA ALA A 13 31.15 19.73 14.23
C ALA A 13 32.65 19.91 14.53
N ALA A 14 33.10 21.15 14.82
CA ALA A 14 34.47 21.42 15.20
C ALA A 14 34.89 20.76 16.54
N LYS A 15 33.97 20.63 17.49
CA LYS A 15 34.21 19.95 18.77
C LYS A 15 34.22 18.43 18.60
N ILE A 16 33.28 17.90 17.77
CA ILE A 16 33.20 16.49 17.43
C ILE A 16 34.47 16.02 16.71
N SER A 17 35.04 16.84 15.83
CA SER A 17 36.25 16.49 15.09
C SER A 17 37.52 16.35 15.96
N GLN A 18 37.46 16.77 17.22
CA GLN A 18 38.55 16.50 18.18
C GLN A 18 38.69 15.00 18.49
N VAL A 19 37.60 14.22 18.27
CA VAL A 19 37.60 12.77 18.43
C VAL A 19 37.20 12.15 17.07
N PRO A 20 38.14 11.66 16.26
CA PRO A 20 37.84 11.14 14.92
C PRO A 20 36.78 10.03 14.90
N ALA A 21 36.80 9.13 15.90
CA ALA A 21 35.78 8.09 16.04
C ALA A 21 34.37 8.67 16.29
N PHE A 22 34.28 9.80 17.01
CA PHE A 22 33.00 10.49 17.18
C PHE A 22 32.46 11.06 15.86
N THR A 23 33.37 11.60 15.02
CA THR A 23 33.00 12.06 13.68
C THR A 23 32.42 10.93 12.83
N THR A 24 33.03 9.74 12.87
CA THR A 24 32.54 8.55 12.17
C THR A 24 31.14 8.14 12.67
N ALA A 25 30.97 8.03 13.98
CA ALA A 25 29.70 7.67 14.58
C ALA A 25 28.56 8.67 14.26
N VAL A 26 28.87 9.96 14.22
CA VAL A 26 27.90 11.00 13.82
C VAL A 26 27.56 10.89 12.33
N THR A 27 28.53 10.55 11.47
CA THR A 27 28.26 10.32 10.04
C THR A 27 27.32 9.13 9.84
N GLU A 28 27.60 8.01 10.50
CA GLU A 28 26.73 6.82 10.48
C GLU A 28 25.32 7.12 11.02
N PHE A 29 25.22 7.91 12.08
CA PHE A 29 23.93 8.37 12.61
C PHE A 29 23.13 9.18 11.58
N GLU A 30 23.78 10.10 10.87
CA GLU A 30 23.14 10.91 9.82
C GLU A 30 22.67 10.03 8.63
N GLU A 31 23.45 9.02 8.25
CA GLU A 31 23.06 8.05 7.22
C GLU A 31 21.85 7.22 7.64
N MET A 32 21.81 6.75 8.89
CA MET A 32 20.65 6.03 9.44
C MET A 32 19.41 6.93 9.50
N LEU A 33 19.55 8.19 9.87
CA LEU A 33 18.46 9.16 9.91
C LEU A 33 17.89 9.43 8.51
N ALA A 34 18.76 9.54 7.51
CA ALA A 34 18.35 9.66 6.11
C ALA A 34 17.61 8.41 5.62
N ALA A 35 18.07 7.21 6.00
CA ALA A 35 17.42 5.95 5.66
C ALA A 35 16.03 5.82 6.32
N ILE A 36 15.89 6.21 7.58
CA ILE A 36 14.60 6.27 8.29
C ILE A 36 13.64 7.19 7.56
N THR A 37 14.08 8.42 7.24
CA THR A 37 13.25 9.42 6.53
C THR A 37 12.80 8.91 5.16
N ALA A 38 13.70 8.28 4.40
CA ALA A 38 13.38 7.70 3.10
C ALA A 38 12.32 6.60 3.21
N LYS A 39 12.42 5.73 4.23
CA LYS A 39 11.45 4.65 4.47
C LYS A 39 10.10 5.15 4.97
N GLU A 40 10.07 6.20 5.80
CA GLU A 40 8.83 6.85 6.22
C GLU A 40 8.09 7.49 5.04
N ASN A 41 8.81 8.19 4.16
CA ASN A 41 8.25 8.76 2.94
C ASN A 41 7.72 7.67 1.98
N GLU A 42 8.45 6.56 1.83
CA GLU A 42 8.00 5.42 1.04
C GLU A 42 6.69 4.84 1.58
N ARG A 43 6.54 4.76 2.91
CA ARG A 43 5.34 4.27 3.58
C ARG A 43 4.14 5.19 3.38
N GLY A 44 4.34 6.52 3.42
CA GLY A 44 3.26 7.51 3.40
C GLY A 44 2.56 7.66 2.05
N ASN A 45 3.30 7.60 0.96
CA ASN A 45 2.81 8.05 -0.36
C ASN A 45 2.08 7.01 -1.22
N LYS A 46 2.08 5.73 -0.85
CA LYS A 46 1.67 4.65 -1.79
C LYS A 46 0.28 4.06 -1.57
N MET A 47 -0.43 4.35 -0.49
CA MET A 47 -1.62 3.57 -0.11
C MET A 47 -2.95 4.19 -0.52
N ALA A 48 -3.13 5.50 -0.38
CA ALA A 48 -4.40 6.17 -0.68
C ALA A 48 -4.80 6.01 -2.15
N GLY A 49 -3.89 6.33 -3.09
CA GLY A 49 -4.17 6.19 -4.52
C GLY A 49 -4.45 4.76 -4.99
N LYS A 50 -3.97 3.74 -4.25
CA LYS A 50 -4.25 2.33 -4.59
C LYS A 50 -5.60 1.85 -4.07
N ILE A 51 -6.04 2.37 -2.93
CA ILE A 51 -7.41 2.16 -2.42
C ILE A 51 -8.39 2.79 -3.39
N ASP A 52 -8.21 4.06 -3.76
CA ASP A 52 -9.06 4.76 -4.72
C ASP A 52 -9.12 4.05 -6.07
N SER A 53 -7.97 3.55 -6.56
CA SER A 53 -7.89 2.78 -7.81
C SER A 53 -8.67 1.46 -7.72
N ARG A 54 -8.55 0.75 -6.60
CA ARG A 54 -9.31 -0.50 -6.36
C ARG A 54 -10.79 -0.23 -6.28
N ASP A 55 -11.22 0.80 -5.56
CA ASP A 55 -12.64 1.14 -5.39
C ASP A 55 -13.26 1.58 -6.73
N LYS A 56 -12.53 2.39 -7.52
CA LYS A 56 -12.97 2.77 -8.87
C LYS A 56 -13.12 1.55 -9.78
N THR A 57 -12.16 0.64 -9.78
CA THR A 57 -12.23 -0.57 -10.63
C THR A 57 -13.31 -1.54 -10.15
N GLU A 58 -13.63 -1.56 -8.85
CA GLU A 58 -14.79 -2.31 -8.30
C GLU A 58 -16.10 -1.75 -8.83
N ASP A 59 -16.30 -0.44 -8.79
CA ASP A 59 -17.49 0.22 -9.30
C ASP A 59 -17.70 -0.06 -10.79
N GLU A 60 -16.63 0.03 -11.58
CA GLU A 60 -16.66 -0.27 -13.01
C GLU A 60 -16.99 -1.75 -13.29
N LEU A 61 -16.45 -2.67 -12.49
CA LEU A 61 -16.75 -4.10 -12.60
C LEU A 61 -18.19 -4.41 -12.22
N VAL A 62 -18.69 -3.84 -11.12
CA VAL A 62 -20.10 -4.00 -10.69
C VAL A 62 -21.04 -3.53 -11.79
N GLY A 63 -20.78 -2.38 -12.41
CA GLY A 63 -21.56 -1.87 -13.54
C GLY A 63 -21.58 -2.83 -14.73
N ALA A 64 -20.41 -3.37 -15.12
CA ALA A 64 -20.30 -4.32 -16.23
C ALA A 64 -21.00 -5.66 -15.94
N ILE A 65 -20.89 -6.16 -14.69
CA ILE A 65 -21.63 -7.36 -14.24
C ILE A 65 -23.14 -7.11 -14.35
N MET A 66 -23.63 -5.98 -13.83
CA MET A 66 -25.06 -5.65 -13.85
C MET A 66 -25.63 -5.54 -15.27
N GLN A 67 -24.88 -4.88 -16.19
CA GLN A 67 -25.24 -4.79 -17.59
C GLN A 67 -25.41 -6.19 -18.22
N THR A 68 -24.40 -7.04 -18.05
CA THR A 68 -24.37 -8.39 -18.65
C THR A 68 -25.41 -9.31 -18.02
N ALA A 69 -25.53 -9.29 -16.68
CA ALA A 69 -26.49 -10.09 -15.94
C ALA A 69 -27.94 -9.72 -16.26
N SER A 70 -28.23 -8.44 -16.50
CA SER A 70 -29.57 -7.99 -16.87
C SER A 70 -30.02 -8.54 -18.23
N GLY A 71 -29.13 -8.55 -19.22
CA GLY A 71 -29.40 -9.18 -20.53
C GLY A 71 -29.61 -10.69 -20.43
N LEU A 72 -28.72 -11.36 -19.68
CA LEU A 72 -28.85 -12.79 -19.39
C LEU A 72 -30.17 -13.14 -18.68
N PHE A 73 -30.56 -12.34 -17.67
CA PHE A 73 -31.82 -12.53 -16.95
C PHE A 73 -33.04 -12.40 -17.88
N ALA A 74 -33.05 -11.39 -18.73
CA ALA A 74 -34.16 -11.18 -19.69
C ALA A 74 -34.27 -12.33 -20.70
N TYR A 75 -33.13 -12.79 -21.24
CA TYR A 75 -33.07 -13.96 -22.10
C TYR A 75 -33.55 -15.22 -21.38
N ALA A 76 -32.98 -15.53 -20.21
CA ALA A 76 -33.31 -16.72 -19.44
C ALA A 76 -34.82 -16.78 -19.08
N ARG A 77 -35.40 -15.63 -18.69
CA ARG A 77 -36.85 -15.52 -18.42
C ARG A 77 -37.68 -15.87 -19.65
N ARG A 78 -37.29 -15.37 -20.83
CA ARG A 78 -38.05 -15.59 -22.06
C ARG A 78 -37.87 -17.03 -22.60
N ALA A 79 -36.67 -17.59 -22.43
CA ALA A 79 -36.34 -18.96 -22.84
C ALA A 79 -36.76 -20.04 -21.82
N GLY A 80 -37.32 -19.66 -20.65
CA GLY A 80 -37.72 -20.60 -19.61
C GLY A 80 -36.57 -21.28 -18.88
N LEU A 81 -35.37 -20.70 -18.90
CA LEU A 81 -34.13 -21.23 -18.28
C LEU A 81 -34.05 -20.84 -16.80
N VAL A 82 -34.68 -21.65 -15.94
CA VAL A 82 -34.87 -21.34 -14.52
C VAL A 82 -33.56 -21.14 -13.80
N ASP A 83 -32.59 -22.03 -13.96
CA ASP A 83 -31.32 -22.00 -13.27
C ASP A 83 -30.48 -20.76 -13.66
N MET A 84 -30.42 -20.44 -14.96
CA MET A 84 -29.71 -19.25 -15.44
C MET A 84 -30.37 -17.98 -14.91
N LYS A 85 -31.69 -17.92 -14.90
CA LYS A 85 -32.48 -16.81 -14.36
C LYS A 85 -32.13 -16.55 -12.89
N GLU A 86 -32.09 -17.58 -12.05
CA GLU A 86 -31.76 -17.42 -10.63
C GLU A 86 -30.29 -17.04 -10.43
N GLN A 87 -29.34 -17.57 -11.22
CA GLN A 87 -27.92 -17.21 -11.16
C GLN A 87 -27.67 -15.76 -11.57
N THR A 88 -28.50 -15.20 -12.46
CA THR A 88 -28.35 -13.84 -13.01
C THR A 88 -29.25 -12.80 -12.34
N LYS A 89 -30.05 -13.21 -11.37
CA LYS A 89 -30.84 -12.31 -10.53
C LYS A 89 -29.96 -11.60 -9.51
N LEU A 90 -29.23 -10.58 -9.97
CA LEU A 90 -28.27 -9.82 -9.18
C LEU A 90 -28.80 -8.42 -8.89
N THR A 91 -28.30 -7.85 -7.79
CA THR A 91 -28.50 -6.43 -7.45
C THR A 91 -27.16 -5.79 -7.18
N GLU A 92 -27.02 -4.53 -7.51
CA GLU A 92 -25.79 -3.76 -7.26
C GLU A 92 -25.42 -3.79 -5.78
N SER A 93 -26.40 -3.59 -4.89
CA SER A 93 -26.18 -3.63 -3.44
C SER A 93 -25.69 -4.99 -2.93
N ALA A 94 -26.09 -6.10 -3.55
CA ALA A 94 -25.59 -7.41 -3.19
C ALA A 94 -24.15 -7.62 -3.67
N LEU A 95 -23.82 -7.16 -4.89
CA LEU A 95 -22.47 -7.25 -5.45
C LEU A 95 -21.46 -6.44 -4.63
N ARG A 96 -21.83 -5.22 -4.22
CA ARG A 96 -20.96 -4.34 -3.40
C ARG A 96 -20.67 -4.87 -2.00
N LYS A 97 -21.41 -5.84 -1.50
CA LYS A 97 -21.18 -6.49 -0.21
C LYS A 97 -20.24 -7.69 -0.31
N LEU A 98 -19.92 -8.13 -1.51
CA LEU A 98 -19.03 -9.27 -1.72
C LEU A 98 -17.58 -8.88 -1.45
N ARG A 99 -16.79 -9.83 -0.97
CA ARG A 99 -15.33 -9.69 -0.93
C ARG A 99 -14.78 -9.74 -2.35
N SER A 100 -13.62 -9.16 -2.57
CA SER A 100 -12.99 -9.08 -3.90
C SER A 100 -12.92 -10.42 -4.62
N ALA A 101 -12.57 -11.51 -3.93
CA ALA A 101 -12.52 -12.85 -4.50
C ALA A 101 -13.91 -13.37 -4.91
N GLU A 102 -14.93 -13.10 -4.10
CA GLU A 102 -16.32 -13.51 -4.37
C GLU A 102 -16.90 -12.70 -5.54
N LEU A 103 -16.59 -11.41 -5.62
CA LEU A 103 -16.99 -10.54 -6.73
C LEU A 103 -16.38 -11.02 -8.05
N LEU A 104 -15.07 -11.35 -8.06
CA LEU A 104 -14.39 -11.93 -9.22
C LEU A 104 -14.98 -13.28 -9.63
N ALA A 105 -15.29 -14.15 -8.68
CA ALA A 105 -15.94 -15.44 -8.96
C ALA A 105 -17.34 -15.24 -9.57
N LYS A 106 -18.14 -14.28 -9.03
CA LYS A 106 -19.45 -13.96 -9.58
C LYS A 106 -19.35 -13.37 -10.99
N ALA A 107 -18.39 -12.49 -11.24
CA ALA A 107 -18.08 -11.96 -12.57
C ALA A 107 -17.73 -13.07 -13.56
N GLY A 108 -16.93 -14.05 -13.14
CA GLY A 108 -16.56 -15.22 -13.93
C GLY A 108 -17.78 -16.06 -14.34
N VAL A 109 -18.72 -16.30 -13.41
CA VAL A 109 -19.97 -17.02 -13.71
C VAL A 109 -20.79 -16.25 -14.75
N VAL A 110 -21.04 -14.96 -14.55
CA VAL A 110 -21.80 -14.12 -15.49
C VAL A 110 -21.11 -14.09 -16.87
N ARG A 111 -19.80 -13.97 -16.90
CA ARG A 111 -18.97 -13.99 -18.12
C ARG A 111 -19.12 -15.30 -18.88
N THR A 112 -19.04 -16.45 -18.21
CA THR A 112 -19.17 -17.78 -18.82
C THR A 112 -20.57 -17.96 -19.41
N LEU A 113 -21.62 -17.66 -18.65
CA LEU A 113 -22.99 -17.73 -19.13
C LEU A 113 -23.24 -16.85 -20.36
N ALA A 114 -22.67 -15.63 -20.38
CA ALA A 114 -22.78 -14.73 -21.52
C ALA A 114 -22.02 -15.24 -22.75
N HIS A 115 -20.83 -15.79 -22.56
CA HIS A 115 -20.03 -16.37 -23.63
C HIS A 115 -20.75 -17.55 -24.29
N ASP A 116 -21.26 -18.47 -23.49
CA ASP A 116 -21.89 -19.72 -23.97
C ASP A 116 -23.23 -19.45 -24.71
N ASN A 117 -23.87 -18.32 -24.45
CA ASN A 117 -25.15 -17.93 -25.04
C ASN A 117 -25.05 -16.68 -25.95
N LEU A 118 -23.85 -16.28 -26.36
CA LEU A 118 -23.61 -14.99 -26.99
C LEU A 118 -24.46 -14.74 -28.23
N ALA A 119 -24.65 -15.77 -29.09
CA ALA A 119 -25.47 -15.66 -30.29
C ALA A 119 -26.93 -15.33 -29.97
N ALA A 120 -27.51 -15.94 -28.94
CA ALA A 120 -28.87 -15.72 -28.49
C ALA A 120 -29.04 -14.39 -27.72
N LEU A 121 -27.96 -13.84 -27.19
CA LEU A 121 -27.98 -12.63 -26.39
C LEU A 121 -27.89 -11.34 -27.22
N ALA A 122 -27.63 -11.43 -28.52
CA ALA A 122 -27.50 -10.25 -29.40
C ALA A 122 -28.77 -9.39 -29.35
N ASP A 123 -29.96 -10.00 -29.39
CA ASP A 123 -31.23 -9.30 -29.30
C ASP A 123 -31.52 -8.69 -27.92
N TYR A 124 -30.75 -9.08 -26.91
CA TYR A 124 -30.85 -8.57 -25.54
C TYR A 124 -29.72 -7.55 -25.23
N GLY A 125 -29.03 -7.05 -26.26
CA GLY A 125 -28.01 -6.01 -26.13
C GLY A 125 -26.67 -6.50 -25.60
N ILE A 126 -26.46 -7.82 -25.48
CA ILE A 126 -25.18 -8.38 -25.08
C ILE A 126 -24.43 -8.87 -26.32
N THR A 127 -23.46 -8.09 -26.73
CA THR A 127 -22.60 -8.32 -27.88
C THR A 127 -21.21 -8.78 -27.47
N ALA A 128 -20.40 -9.21 -28.43
CA ALA A 128 -18.98 -9.51 -28.21
C ALA A 128 -18.21 -8.31 -27.60
N ALA A 129 -18.60 -7.07 -27.96
CA ALA A 129 -18.00 -5.86 -27.37
C ALA A 129 -18.35 -5.68 -25.88
N VAL A 130 -19.59 -5.99 -25.48
CA VAL A 130 -20.00 -5.95 -24.07
C VAL A 130 -19.27 -7.01 -23.27
N LEU A 131 -19.09 -8.20 -23.83
CA LEU A 131 -18.36 -9.29 -23.20
C LEU A 131 -16.85 -8.93 -23.06
N ALA A 132 -16.26 -8.36 -24.10
CA ALA A 132 -14.86 -7.89 -24.03
C ALA A 132 -14.67 -6.75 -23.00
N ASN A 133 -15.66 -5.86 -22.86
CA ASN A 133 -15.63 -4.85 -21.80
C ASN A 133 -15.70 -5.50 -20.40
N LEU A 134 -16.56 -6.49 -20.19
CA LEU A 134 -16.60 -7.23 -18.92
C LEU A 134 -15.26 -7.91 -18.61
N ASP A 135 -14.65 -8.57 -19.62
CA ASP A 135 -13.33 -9.18 -19.48
C ASP A 135 -12.25 -8.14 -19.09
N ALA A 136 -12.26 -6.97 -19.70
CA ALA A 136 -11.35 -5.88 -19.38
C ALA A 136 -11.54 -5.37 -17.93
N LYS A 137 -12.80 -5.24 -17.45
CA LYS A 137 -13.10 -4.82 -16.07
C LYS A 137 -12.72 -5.88 -15.05
N ILE A 138 -12.89 -7.16 -15.34
CA ILE A 138 -12.40 -8.28 -14.51
C ILE A 138 -10.88 -8.18 -14.37
N ALA A 139 -10.15 -8.03 -15.47
CA ALA A 139 -8.70 -7.93 -15.47
C ALA A 139 -8.19 -6.70 -14.69
N ALA A 140 -8.83 -5.53 -14.90
CA ALA A 140 -8.47 -4.28 -14.22
C ALA A 140 -8.68 -4.38 -12.70
N PHE A 141 -9.83 -4.91 -12.25
CA PHE A 141 -10.10 -5.09 -10.82
C PHE A 141 -9.16 -6.11 -10.18
N LYS A 142 -8.89 -7.24 -10.85
CA LYS A 142 -7.93 -8.23 -10.39
C LYS A 142 -6.54 -7.60 -10.17
N ALA A 143 -6.04 -6.86 -11.16
CA ALA A 143 -4.76 -6.17 -11.06
C ALA A 143 -4.74 -5.13 -9.91
N ALA A 144 -5.83 -4.39 -9.71
CA ALA A 144 -5.94 -3.42 -8.61
C ALA A 144 -5.91 -4.09 -7.24
N VAL A 145 -6.58 -5.24 -7.07
CA VAL A 145 -6.57 -6.04 -5.83
C VAL A 145 -5.16 -6.58 -5.56
N GLU A 146 -4.48 -7.13 -6.56
CA GLU A 146 -3.10 -7.64 -6.46
C GLU A 146 -2.11 -6.51 -6.09
N ASN A 147 -2.25 -5.35 -6.72
CA ASN A 147 -1.44 -4.16 -6.44
C ASN A 147 -1.67 -3.63 -5.02
N LEU A 148 -2.90 -3.68 -4.50
CA LEU A 148 -3.18 -3.32 -3.12
C LEU A 148 -2.56 -4.33 -2.14
N GLY A 149 -2.70 -5.63 -2.41
CA GLY A 149 -2.12 -6.70 -1.61
C GLY A 149 -0.59 -6.61 -1.53
N SER A 150 0.08 -6.39 -2.65
CA SER A 150 1.54 -6.21 -2.70
C SER A 150 1.99 -4.97 -1.93
N SER A 151 1.18 -3.91 -1.91
CA SER A 151 1.47 -2.69 -1.14
C SER A 151 1.30 -2.88 0.37
N VAL A 152 0.32 -3.68 0.78
CA VAL A 152 0.16 -4.05 2.19
C VAL A 152 1.36 -4.89 2.66
N ALA A 153 1.78 -5.88 1.86
CA ALA A 153 2.97 -6.67 2.16
C ALA A 153 4.24 -5.81 2.23
N GLY A 154 4.43 -4.90 1.27
CA GLY A 154 5.53 -3.95 1.26
C GLY A 154 5.54 -3.02 2.48
N ARG A 155 4.36 -2.59 2.96
CA ARG A 155 4.24 -1.78 4.18
C ARG A 155 4.65 -2.56 5.43
N ILE A 156 4.28 -3.84 5.52
CA ILE A 156 4.69 -4.70 6.64
C ILE A 156 6.23 -4.84 6.63
N GLY A 157 6.83 -5.12 5.48
CA GLY A 157 8.29 -5.18 5.32
C GLY A 157 8.98 -3.85 5.67
N ALA A 158 8.43 -2.73 5.22
CA ALA A 158 8.95 -1.40 5.55
C ALA A 158 8.87 -1.09 7.05
N ASN A 159 7.80 -1.50 7.73
CA ASN A 159 7.67 -1.33 9.18
C ASN A 159 8.72 -2.14 9.94
N THR A 160 9.00 -3.39 9.52
CA THR A 160 10.06 -4.21 10.11
C THR A 160 11.44 -3.56 9.90
N THR A 161 11.71 -3.06 8.68
CA THR A 161 12.95 -2.37 8.36
C THR A 161 13.10 -1.08 9.19
N LEU A 162 12.02 -0.28 9.32
CA LEU A 162 12.01 0.93 10.15
C LEU A 162 12.30 0.61 11.62
N LYS A 163 11.65 -0.43 12.16
CA LYS A 163 11.91 -0.87 13.53
C LYS A 163 13.40 -1.18 13.74
N ASN A 164 13.99 -1.97 12.83
CA ASN A 164 15.41 -2.32 12.91
C ASN A 164 16.32 -1.09 12.77
N LEU A 165 15.98 -0.14 11.90
CA LEU A 165 16.72 1.12 11.76
C LEU A 165 16.65 1.96 13.03
N PHE A 166 15.50 2.06 13.67
CA PHE A 166 15.37 2.76 14.95
C PHE A 166 16.18 2.09 16.05
N GLU A 167 16.12 0.76 16.18
CA GLU A 167 16.93 0.01 17.15
C GLU A 167 18.43 0.22 16.92
N GLN A 168 18.91 0.08 15.68
CA GLN A 168 20.32 0.33 15.33
C GLN A 168 20.75 1.77 15.60
N THR A 169 19.88 2.75 15.31
CA THR A 169 20.16 4.16 15.57
C THR A 169 20.24 4.44 17.07
N ASP A 170 19.35 3.87 17.86
CA ASP A 170 19.38 4.00 19.32
C ASP A 170 20.62 3.34 19.91
N ASP A 171 21.02 2.16 19.42
CA ASP A 171 22.21 1.47 19.85
C ASP A 171 23.47 2.28 19.51
N LEU A 172 23.60 2.81 18.28
CA LEU A 172 24.72 3.67 17.89
C LEU A 172 24.83 4.92 18.79
N LEU A 173 23.70 5.57 19.03
CA LEU A 173 23.71 6.74 19.92
C LEU A 173 24.13 6.38 21.34
N LYS A 174 23.61 5.28 21.89
CA LYS A 174 23.82 4.87 23.26
C LYS A 174 25.21 4.26 23.50
N GLU A 175 25.64 3.38 22.60
CA GLU A 175 26.89 2.62 22.82
C GLU A 175 28.11 3.38 22.29
N GLU A 176 27.93 4.35 21.37
CA GLU A 176 29.04 5.11 20.79
C GLU A 176 28.92 6.60 21.04
N CYS A 177 27.93 7.31 20.51
CA CYS A 177 27.88 8.78 20.61
C CYS A 177 27.83 9.27 22.07
N ASP A 178 26.98 8.61 22.93
CA ASP A 178 26.91 8.95 24.34
C ASP A 178 28.23 8.67 25.08
N LYS A 179 29.07 7.76 24.60
CA LYS A 179 30.39 7.50 25.16
C LYS A 179 31.42 8.51 24.69
N TYR A 180 31.39 8.87 23.39
CA TYR A 180 32.34 9.86 22.86
C TYR A 180 32.09 11.26 23.43
N ILE A 181 30.85 11.65 23.69
CA ILE A 181 30.55 12.94 24.31
C ILE A 181 31.10 13.00 25.78
N GLU A 182 31.11 11.86 26.51
CA GLU A 182 31.73 11.80 27.83
C GLU A 182 33.24 12.06 27.77
N VAL A 183 33.92 11.65 26.69
CA VAL A 183 35.39 11.89 26.52
C VAL A 183 35.72 13.38 26.49
N ILE A 184 34.85 14.19 25.84
CA ILE A 184 35.08 15.63 25.70
C ILE A 184 34.35 16.48 26.76
N LYS A 185 33.71 15.85 27.74
CA LYS A 185 32.94 16.51 28.78
C LYS A 185 33.70 17.58 29.55
N SER A 186 34.96 17.30 29.90
CA SER A 186 35.75 18.22 30.69
C SER A 186 36.16 19.48 29.93
N THR A 187 36.30 19.39 28.61
CA THR A 187 36.70 20.50 27.72
C THR A 187 35.48 21.20 27.12
N GLU A 188 34.38 20.48 26.92
CA GLU A 188 33.16 20.95 26.22
C GLU A 188 31.90 20.74 27.04
N THR A 189 31.90 21.15 28.31
CA THR A 189 30.80 20.94 29.29
C THR A 189 29.44 21.46 28.77
N GLN A 190 29.42 22.60 28.07
CA GLN A 190 28.20 23.15 27.53
C GLN A 190 27.62 22.20 26.46
N PHE A 191 28.44 21.77 25.50
CA PHE A 191 28.02 20.85 24.44
C PHE A 191 27.53 19.52 25.02
N TYR A 192 28.21 18.99 26.05
CA TYR A 192 27.79 17.80 26.78
C TYR A 192 26.35 17.94 27.33
N ASN A 193 26.05 19.04 28.02
CA ASN A 193 24.73 19.27 28.59
C ASN A 193 23.62 19.43 27.52
N GLU A 194 23.94 20.18 26.45
CA GLU A 194 23.05 20.37 25.31
C GLU A 194 22.75 19.05 24.59
N TYR A 195 23.77 18.18 24.44
CA TYR A 195 23.63 16.87 23.82
C TYR A 195 22.64 15.98 24.59
N PHE A 196 22.81 15.83 25.90
CA PHE A 196 21.89 15.03 26.71
C PHE A 196 20.50 15.65 26.82
N ALA A 197 20.38 16.97 26.78
CA ALA A 197 19.07 17.63 26.68
C ALA A 197 18.37 17.30 25.34
N ALA A 198 19.12 17.17 24.24
CA ALA A 198 18.58 16.77 22.93
C ALA A 198 18.24 15.27 22.82
N ARG A 199 18.81 14.43 23.71
CA ARG A 199 18.56 12.98 23.80
C ARG A 199 17.23 12.62 24.46
N VAL A 200 16.58 13.55 25.15
CA VAL A 200 15.26 13.41 25.76
C VAL A 200 14.20 13.78 24.73
#